data_6145513b7dd79c68ed4ea4cdbadae5cb
#
_entry.id   6145513b7dd79c68ed4ea4cdbadae5cb
#
_cell.length_a   1.000
_cell.length_b   1.000
_cell.length_c   1.000
_cell.angle_alpha   90.00
_cell.angle_beta   90.00
_cell.angle_gamma   90.00
#
_symmetry.space_group_name_H-M   'P 1'
#
loop_
_entity.id
_entity.type
_entity.pdbx_description
1 polymer ?
#
loop_
_entity_poly.entity_id
_entity_poly.type
_entity_poly.pdbx_seq_one_letter_code
_entity_poly.pdbx_strand_id
1 'polypeptide(L)'
;MPNLGRLGVRPGRDRPGWHDETMTANQGTAQDEVVGICQDLIRIDTSNPGDHSGPGERQAAEYVAALLADVDLEPTVLESHPKRTSVVARIEGQNPERPALLIHGHLDVVPAHAPDWRHPPFEGEIADGCIWGRGAIDMKDMDAMMLAVIRQRLREQRPPARDVVLTFTADEEAGGTWGARWLVDHHPDLFEGVTEAVGEVGGFSLTLGRQRLYLLQTAEKGIAWMRLTARGTAGHGSMIQPDNAVTELAEAIGRLGRHEWPTRLLPSVRAFLEGAAEALGIEFMPNDPALLLSKIGAVSRVIGATLRNTVNPTVLKAGYKVNVVPQTATAEVDGRFLPGYEDEFYAELDRVLGPGVTRELILADIALETTPDGALYDAMTSALTAEDAEAKVIPYCLSAGTDAKSFSRLGLRCFGFTPLRLPPDLDFSGMFHGIDERVPVEGLRFGVRVLDRFLDCC
;
A
#
# COMPACT_ATOMS: atom_id res chain seq x y z
N MET A 1 -3.74 20.57 -24.70
CA MET A 1 -3.53 19.15 -24.36
C MET A 1 -4.68 18.35 -24.98
N PRO A 2 -4.49 17.27 -25.74
CA PRO A 2 -5.57 16.52 -26.32
C PRO A 2 -6.33 15.79 -25.22
N ASN A 3 -7.63 15.89 -25.28
CA ASN A 3 -8.61 15.23 -24.43
C ASN A 3 -8.52 13.71 -24.68
N LEU A 4 -7.82 12.97 -23.82
CA LEU A 4 -7.79 11.50 -23.83
C LEU A 4 -9.12 11.04 -23.21
N GLY A 5 -10.08 10.70 -24.06
CA GLY A 5 -11.48 10.51 -23.75
C GLY A 5 -11.81 9.19 -23.07
N ARG A 6 -13.01 9.13 -22.53
CA ARG A 6 -13.68 7.89 -22.07
C ARG A 6 -13.62 6.84 -23.18
N LEU A 7 -12.99 5.71 -22.89
CA LEU A 7 -12.99 4.55 -23.78
C LEU A 7 -14.34 3.82 -23.60
N GLY A 8 -15.25 4.03 -24.52
CA GLY A 8 -16.48 3.23 -24.59
C GLY A 8 -16.14 1.78 -25.00
N VAL A 9 -16.26 0.85 -24.10
CA VAL A 9 -16.21 -0.57 -24.42
C VAL A 9 -17.45 -0.91 -25.24
N ARG A 10 -17.29 -1.15 -26.57
CA ARG A 10 -18.39 -1.70 -27.40
C ARG A 10 -18.51 -3.19 -27.16
N PRO A 11 -19.69 -3.76 -26.90
CA PRO A 11 -19.90 -5.19 -26.89
C PRO A 11 -19.80 -5.71 -28.34
N GLY A 12 -18.70 -6.35 -28.72
CA GLY A 12 -18.56 -6.85 -30.09
C GLY A 12 -17.26 -7.66 -30.29
N ARG A 13 -17.41 -8.97 -30.17
CA ARG A 13 -16.69 -10.03 -30.94
C ARG A 13 -15.24 -9.75 -31.34
N ASP A 14 -14.33 -9.88 -30.36
CA ASP A 14 -12.98 -10.40 -30.55
C ASP A 14 -12.39 -10.61 -29.13
N ARG A 15 -12.68 -11.76 -28.52
CA ARG A 15 -12.11 -12.16 -27.24
C ARG A 15 -10.71 -12.72 -27.52
N PRO A 16 -9.62 -12.21 -26.90
CA PRO A 16 -8.38 -12.94 -26.83
C PRO A 16 -8.67 -14.29 -26.15
N GLY A 17 -8.09 -15.38 -26.66
CA GLY A 17 -8.38 -16.76 -26.26
C GLY A 17 -7.99 -17.05 -24.80
N TRP A 18 -8.82 -16.63 -23.89
CA TRP A 18 -8.88 -17.13 -22.52
C TRP A 18 -9.54 -18.48 -22.60
N HIS A 19 -8.94 -19.49 -22.01
CA HIS A 19 -9.34 -20.88 -22.12
C HIS A 19 -10.86 -21.05 -22.10
N ASP A 20 -11.41 -21.39 -23.27
CA ASP A 20 -12.83 -21.65 -23.52
C ASP A 20 -13.20 -23.06 -23.03
N GLU A 21 -13.01 -23.30 -21.71
CA GLU A 21 -13.61 -24.48 -21.07
C GLU A 21 -14.33 -23.97 -19.80
N THR A 22 -15.67 -23.87 -19.95
CA THR A 22 -16.65 -23.76 -18.87
C THR A 22 -16.79 -22.39 -18.16
N MET A 23 -17.06 -21.31 -18.88
CA MET A 23 -17.92 -20.27 -18.33
C MET A 23 -19.40 -20.70 -18.46
N THR A 24 -19.75 -21.83 -17.90
CA THR A 24 -21.13 -22.06 -17.47
C THR A 24 -21.37 -21.15 -16.31
N ALA A 25 -22.50 -20.43 -16.31
CA ALA A 25 -22.99 -19.61 -15.24
C ALA A 25 -22.88 -20.35 -13.88
N ASN A 26 -21.70 -20.36 -13.29
CA ASN A 26 -21.46 -20.93 -12.00
C ASN A 26 -21.88 -19.86 -11.00
N GLN A 27 -23.02 -20.07 -10.34
CA GLN A 27 -23.51 -19.25 -9.23
C GLN A 27 -22.63 -19.52 -7.99
N GLY A 28 -21.30 -19.43 -8.16
CA GLY A 28 -20.33 -19.60 -7.10
C GLY A 28 -20.47 -18.52 -6.04
N THR A 29 -20.20 -18.89 -4.79
CA THR A 29 -20.06 -17.91 -3.70
C THR A 29 -18.77 -17.10 -3.89
N ALA A 30 -18.66 -15.94 -3.23
CA ALA A 30 -17.42 -15.17 -3.26
C ALA A 30 -16.21 -15.99 -2.75
N GLN A 31 -16.41 -16.93 -1.82
CA GLN A 31 -15.36 -17.84 -1.36
C GLN A 31 -14.89 -18.83 -2.45
N ASP A 32 -15.77 -19.17 -3.40
CA ASP A 32 -15.42 -20.04 -4.53
C ASP A 32 -14.66 -19.26 -5.62
N GLU A 33 -15.06 -18.01 -5.87
CA GLU A 33 -14.49 -17.17 -6.94
C GLU A 33 -13.15 -16.52 -6.57
N VAL A 34 -12.95 -16.12 -5.30
CA VAL A 34 -11.81 -15.28 -4.88
C VAL A 34 -10.46 -15.88 -5.24
N VAL A 35 -10.32 -17.20 -5.14
CA VAL A 35 -9.06 -17.90 -5.43
C VAL A 35 -8.71 -17.79 -6.91
N GLY A 36 -9.68 -18.05 -7.79
CA GLY A 36 -9.51 -17.94 -9.23
C GLY A 36 -9.22 -16.51 -9.68
N ILE A 37 -9.97 -15.54 -9.15
CA ILE A 37 -9.76 -14.11 -9.45
C ILE A 37 -8.35 -13.67 -9.04
N CYS A 38 -7.90 -14.04 -7.83
CA CYS A 38 -6.56 -13.71 -7.35
C CYS A 38 -5.47 -14.32 -8.25
N GLN A 39 -5.61 -15.61 -8.62
CA GLN A 39 -4.69 -16.27 -9.55
C GLN A 39 -4.64 -15.57 -10.91
N ASP A 40 -5.78 -15.20 -11.46
CA ASP A 40 -5.85 -14.55 -12.77
C ASP A 40 -5.25 -13.16 -12.75
N LEU A 41 -5.49 -12.37 -11.69
CA LEU A 41 -4.84 -11.07 -11.50
C LEU A 41 -3.32 -11.23 -11.38
N ILE A 42 -2.82 -12.22 -10.63
CA ILE A 42 -1.38 -12.50 -10.51
C ILE A 42 -0.76 -12.86 -11.86
N ARG A 43 -1.47 -13.64 -12.70
CA ARG A 43 -1.00 -14.03 -14.04
C ARG A 43 -0.88 -12.88 -15.02
N ILE A 44 -1.56 -11.79 -14.76
CA ILE A 44 -1.41 -10.55 -15.52
C ILE A 44 -0.23 -9.79 -14.94
N ASP A 45 0.90 -9.77 -15.67
CA ASP A 45 2.08 -8.99 -15.27
C ASP A 45 1.78 -7.50 -15.41
N THR A 46 1.73 -6.81 -14.27
CA THR A 46 1.54 -5.37 -14.16
C THR A 46 2.74 -4.69 -13.50
N SER A 47 3.93 -5.24 -13.70
CA SER A 47 5.17 -4.72 -13.11
C SER A 47 5.38 -3.24 -13.44
N ASN A 48 5.59 -2.44 -12.41
CA ASN A 48 5.83 -1.02 -12.50
C ASN A 48 7.24 -0.66 -11.98
N PRO A 49 8.23 -0.50 -12.86
CA PRO A 49 9.58 -0.12 -12.46
C PRO A 49 9.73 1.38 -12.15
N GLY A 50 8.66 2.18 -12.26
CA GLY A 50 8.67 3.61 -11.99
C GLY A 50 9.16 4.50 -13.14
N ASP A 51 9.58 3.92 -14.26
CA ASP A 51 10.10 4.65 -15.43
C ASP A 51 9.23 4.49 -16.69
N HIS A 52 8.01 3.97 -16.53
CA HIS A 52 7.03 3.68 -17.59
C HIS A 52 7.45 2.59 -18.59
N SER A 53 8.53 1.85 -18.35
CA SER A 53 9.00 0.79 -19.25
C SER A 53 8.22 -0.53 -19.11
N GLY A 54 7.48 -0.70 -18.02
CA GLY A 54 6.71 -1.91 -17.71
C GLY A 54 5.52 -2.18 -18.65
N PRO A 55 4.85 -3.35 -18.49
CA PRO A 55 3.68 -3.72 -19.28
C PRO A 55 2.48 -2.78 -19.05
N GLY A 56 2.31 -2.26 -17.83
CA GLY A 56 1.22 -1.40 -17.41
C GLY A 56 -0.04 -2.15 -17.01
N GLU A 57 -1.03 -1.42 -16.51
CA GLU A 57 -2.22 -1.98 -15.84
C GLU A 57 -3.40 -2.26 -16.78
N ARG A 58 -3.34 -1.84 -18.05
CA ARG A 58 -4.47 -1.94 -19.00
C ARG A 58 -5.11 -3.32 -19.03
N GLN A 59 -4.32 -4.40 -19.09
CA GLN A 59 -4.86 -5.76 -19.18
C GLN A 59 -5.60 -6.17 -17.89
N ALA A 60 -5.06 -5.80 -16.71
CA ALA A 60 -5.71 -6.03 -15.44
C ALA A 60 -6.99 -5.18 -15.29
N ALA A 61 -6.95 -3.93 -15.72
CA ALA A 61 -8.11 -3.04 -15.73
C ALA A 61 -9.25 -3.57 -16.65
N GLU A 62 -8.92 -4.08 -17.83
CA GLU A 62 -9.88 -4.71 -18.75
C GLU A 62 -10.46 -6.01 -18.14
N TYR A 63 -9.65 -6.81 -17.43
CA TYR A 63 -10.12 -7.99 -16.71
C TYR A 63 -11.09 -7.61 -15.59
N VAL A 64 -10.75 -6.64 -14.74
CA VAL A 64 -11.62 -6.11 -13.68
C VAL A 64 -12.93 -5.58 -14.26
N ALA A 65 -12.85 -4.76 -15.32
CA ALA A 65 -14.03 -4.20 -15.97
C ALA A 65 -14.95 -5.30 -16.54
N ALA A 66 -14.39 -6.34 -17.12
CA ALA A 66 -15.16 -7.47 -17.63
C ALA A 66 -15.88 -8.25 -16.52
N LEU A 67 -15.23 -8.47 -15.37
CA LEU A 67 -15.85 -9.11 -14.21
C LEU A 67 -16.99 -8.29 -13.61
N LEU A 68 -16.88 -6.96 -13.59
CA LEU A 68 -17.94 -6.08 -13.12
C LEU A 68 -19.11 -6.04 -14.11
N ALA A 69 -18.82 -5.97 -15.40
CA ALA A 69 -19.84 -5.98 -16.44
C ALA A 69 -20.64 -7.30 -16.51
N ASP A 70 -20.02 -8.43 -16.13
CA ASP A 70 -20.69 -9.75 -16.06
C ASP A 70 -21.79 -9.82 -14.99
N VAL A 71 -21.82 -8.88 -14.06
CA VAL A 71 -22.86 -8.72 -13.01
C VAL A 71 -23.64 -7.42 -13.17
N ASP A 72 -23.78 -6.94 -14.42
CA ASP A 72 -24.54 -5.74 -14.80
C ASP A 72 -24.08 -4.42 -14.11
N LEU A 73 -22.81 -4.35 -13.70
CA LEU A 73 -22.20 -3.12 -13.20
C LEU A 73 -21.24 -2.57 -14.24
N GLU A 74 -21.60 -1.44 -14.87
CA GLU A 74 -20.74 -0.77 -15.85
C GLU A 74 -19.69 0.11 -15.17
N PRO A 75 -18.40 -0.22 -15.25
CA PRO A 75 -17.33 0.61 -14.71
C PRO A 75 -16.92 1.72 -15.68
N THR A 76 -16.35 2.78 -15.14
CA THR A 76 -15.61 3.79 -15.90
C THR A 76 -14.14 3.38 -15.95
N VAL A 77 -13.61 3.17 -17.16
CA VAL A 77 -12.21 2.83 -17.39
C VAL A 77 -11.49 4.09 -17.89
N LEU A 78 -10.43 4.48 -17.21
CA LEU A 78 -9.70 5.73 -17.43
C LEU A 78 -8.21 5.46 -17.64
N GLU A 79 -7.64 5.98 -18.71
CA GLU A 79 -6.20 5.91 -18.98
C GLU A 79 -5.60 7.31 -18.83
N SER A 80 -4.84 7.52 -17.79
CA SER A 80 -4.20 8.80 -17.44
C SER A 80 -2.92 9.06 -18.25
N HIS A 81 -2.17 7.99 -18.54
CA HIS A 81 -0.95 7.97 -19.32
C HIS A 81 -0.92 6.65 -20.11
N PRO A 82 -0.25 6.53 -21.24
CA PRO A 82 -0.18 5.26 -21.98
C PRO A 82 0.11 4.07 -21.08
N LYS A 83 -0.81 3.10 -21.06
CA LYS A 83 -0.83 1.87 -20.23
C LYS A 83 -1.18 2.08 -18.75
N ARG A 84 -1.23 3.30 -18.21
CA ARG A 84 -1.64 3.59 -16.83
C ARG A 84 -3.17 3.68 -16.77
N THR A 85 -3.80 2.57 -16.48
CA THR A 85 -5.26 2.43 -16.60
C THR A 85 -5.88 2.07 -15.27
N SER A 86 -6.81 2.91 -14.83
CA SER A 86 -7.60 2.73 -13.60
C SER A 86 -9.06 2.41 -13.93
N VAL A 87 -9.74 1.76 -12.99
CA VAL A 87 -11.15 1.40 -13.08
C VAL A 87 -11.90 1.98 -11.89
N VAL A 88 -13.04 2.62 -12.15
CA VAL A 88 -13.93 3.16 -11.10
C VAL A 88 -15.35 2.70 -11.35
N ALA A 89 -16.03 2.19 -10.33
CA ALA A 89 -17.44 1.81 -10.40
C ALA A 89 -18.17 2.25 -9.15
N ARG A 90 -19.45 2.65 -9.29
CA ARG A 90 -20.31 3.05 -8.17
C ARG A 90 -21.45 2.07 -8.04
N ILE A 91 -21.68 1.61 -6.81
CA ILE A 91 -22.74 0.69 -6.43
C ILE A 91 -23.71 1.44 -5.54
N GLU A 92 -24.98 1.44 -5.92
CA GLU A 92 -26.04 2.03 -5.11
C GLU A 92 -26.26 1.19 -3.84
N GLY A 93 -26.35 1.87 -2.70
CA GLY A 93 -26.59 1.28 -1.39
C GLY A 93 -28.06 1.25 -1.01
N GLN A 94 -28.34 0.60 0.13
CA GLN A 94 -29.71 0.56 0.70
C GLN A 94 -30.17 1.93 1.20
N ASN A 95 -29.25 2.78 1.65
CA ASN A 95 -29.55 4.10 2.18
C ASN A 95 -28.73 5.18 1.47
N PRO A 96 -29.29 5.81 0.41
CA PRO A 96 -28.59 6.83 -0.36
C PRO A 96 -28.42 8.16 0.39
N GLU A 97 -29.07 8.36 1.53
CA GLU A 97 -28.89 9.53 2.39
C GLU A 97 -27.60 9.47 3.22
N ARG A 98 -27.01 8.27 3.37
CA ARG A 98 -25.71 8.11 4.02
C ARG A 98 -24.59 8.50 3.08
N PRO A 99 -23.53 9.18 3.57
CA PRO A 99 -22.34 9.43 2.78
C PRO A 99 -21.77 8.13 2.20
N ALA A 100 -21.30 8.19 0.96
CA ALA A 100 -20.72 7.03 0.27
C ALA A 100 -19.38 6.60 0.90
N LEU A 101 -19.02 5.33 0.70
CA LEU A 101 -17.74 4.73 1.07
C LEU A 101 -16.90 4.52 -0.19
N LEU A 102 -15.62 4.87 -0.15
CA LEU A 102 -14.64 4.43 -1.12
C LEU A 102 -13.97 3.12 -0.64
N ILE A 103 -13.91 2.14 -1.53
CA ILE A 103 -13.03 0.97 -1.36
C ILE A 103 -12.04 0.99 -2.52
N HIS A 104 -10.76 1.06 -2.22
CA HIS A 104 -9.73 1.21 -3.26
C HIS A 104 -8.65 0.14 -3.15
N GLY A 105 -8.10 -0.20 -4.29
CA GLY A 105 -6.92 -1.03 -4.44
C GLY A 105 -6.11 -0.60 -5.66
N HIS A 106 -4.89 -1.13 -5.81
CA HIS A 106 -4.05 -0.85 -6.97
C HIS A 106 -3.76 -2.12 -7.77
N LEU A 107 -3.60 -1.94 -9.08
CA LEU A 107 -3.41 -3.04 -10.03
C LEU A 107 -1.94 -3.32 -10.33
N ASP A 108 -1.06 -2.32 -10.18
CA ASP A 108 0.36 -2.48 -10.43
C ASP A 108 1.07 -3.22 -9.30
N VAL A 109 2.24 -3.72 -9.58
CA VAL A 109 3.10 -4.43 -8.64
C VAL A 109 4.56 -4.07 -8.88
N VAL A 110 5.42 -4.16 -7.86
CA VAL A 110 6.87 -4.01 -8.07
C VAL A 110 7.43 -5.14 -8.94
N PRO A 111 8.51 -4.90 -9.72
CA PRO A 111 9.13 -5.93 -10.55
C PRO A 111 9.58 -7.15 -9.74
N ALA A 112 9.58 -8.32 -10.39
CA ALA A 112 10.05 -9.57 -9.84
C ALA A 112 11.11 -10.22 -10.75
N HIS A 113 12.20 -10.72 -10.16
CA HIS A 113 13.24 -11.47 -10.89
C HIS A 113 13.00 -12.97 -10.71
N ALA A 114 12.34 -13.58 -11.68
CA ALA A 114 11.86 -14.96 -11.58
C ALA A 114 12.89 -16.00 -11.11
N PRO A 115 14.19 -15.95 -11.49
CA PRO A 115 15.20 -16.89 -11.00
C PRO A 115 15.41 -16.90 -9.48
N ASP A 116 15.01 -15.85 -8.76
CA ASP A 116 15.17 -15.76 -7.32
C ASP A 116 13.99 -16.42 -6.56
N TRP A 117 12.91 -16.77 -7.27
CA TRP A 117 11.67 -17.28 -6.68
C TRP A 117 11.60 -18.80 -6.70
N ARG A 118 11.03 -19.38 -5.63
CA ARG A 118 10.73 -20.82 -5.55
C ARG A 118 9.62 -21.24 -6.51
N HIS A 119 8.59 -20.41 -6.66
CA HIS A 119 7.50 -20.54 -7.61
C HIS A 119 7.49 -19.34 -8.54
N PRO A 120 7.26 -19.51 -9.86
CA PRO A 120 7.29 -18.36 -10.79
C PRO A 120 6.35 -17.24 -10.38
N PRO A 121 6.81 -15.97 -10.36
CA PRO A 121 6.07 -14.87 -9.74
C PRO A 121 4.78 -14.45 -10.43
N PHE A 122 4.56 -14.88 -11.68
CA PHE A 122 3.37 -14.54 -12.47
C PHE A 122 2.58 -15.76 -12.95
N GLU A 123 2.65 -16.90 -12.25
CA GLU A 123 1.85 -18.09 -12.56
C GLU A 123 0.66 -18.29 -11.61
N GLY A 124 0.66 -17.64 -10.45
CA GLY A 124 -0.41 -17.78 -9.46
C GLY A 124 -0.58 -19.24 -9.01
N GLU A 125 0.54 -19.95 -8.82
CA GLU A 125 0.53 -21.36 -8.44
C GLU A 125 -0.04 -21.55 -7.03
N ILE A 126 -0.84 -22.58 -6.82
CA ILE A 126 -1.27 -23.00 -5.48
C ILE A 126 -0.34 -24.08 -4.97
N ALA A 127 0.44 -23.75 -3.95
CA ALA A 127 1.32 -24.68 -3.26
C ALA A 127 1.27 -24.43 -1.75
N ASP A 128 1.40 -25.49 -0.95
CA ASP A 128 1.39 -25.43 0.53
C ASP A 128 0.20 -24.63 1.12
N GLY A 129 -0.96 -24.68 0.45
CA GLY A 129 -2.18 -23.99 0.86
C GLY A 129 -2.17 -22.46 0.63
N CYS A 130 -1.20 -21.95 -0.13
CA CYS A 130 -1.07 -20.55 -0.50
C CYS A 130 -1.13 -20.37 -2.02
N ILE A 131 -1.59 -19.21 -2.49
CA ILE A 131 -1.36 -18.73 -3.86
C ILE A 131 -0.03 -17.99 -3.82
N TRP A 132 0.90 -18.39 -4.68
CA TRP A 132 2.23 -17.79 -4.81
C TRP A 132 2.29 -16.86 -6.00
N GLY A 133 2.86 -15.69 -5.82
CA GLY A 133 3.11 -14.75 -6.90
C GLY A 133 3.31 -13.33 -6.44
N ARG A 134 3.87 -12.51 -7.31
CA ARG A 134 4.00 -11.07 -7.09
C ARG A 134 2.61 -10.42 -7.11
N GLY A 135 2.33 -9.60 -6.09
CA GLY A 135 1.01 -9.00 -5.86
C GLY A 135 0.06 -9.90 -5.06
N ALA A 136 0.53 -11.06 -4.57
CA ALA A 136 -0.32 -11.96 -3.78
C ALA A 136 -0.76 -11.37 -2.43
N ILE A 137 -0.02 -10.36 -1.91
CA ILE A 137 -0.37 -9.60 -0.69
C ILE A 137 -0.24 -8.09 -0.86
N ASP A 138 0.17 -7.64 -2.06
CA ASP A 138 0.38 -6.23 -2.38
C ASP A 138 0.03 -5.98 -3.86
N MET A 139 -1.28 -5.74 -4.25
CA MET A 139 -2.43 -5.98 -3.34
C MET A 139 -3.57 -6.72 -4.09
N LYS A 140 -3.22 -7.62 -5.02
CA LYS A 140 -4.20 -8.38 -5.84
C LYS A 140 -5.08 -9.33 -5.01
N ASP A 141 -4.68 -9.64 -3.77
CA ASP A 141 -5.53 -10.33 -2.78
C ASP A 141 -6.76 -9.50 -2.42
N MET A 142 -6.57 -8.22 -2.11
CA MET A 142 -7.69 -7.32 -1.79
C MET A 142 -8.53 -7.03 -3.03
N ASP A 143 -7.91 -6.81 -4.19
CA ASP A 143 -8.63 -6.64 -5.45
C ASP A 143 -9.54 -7.84 -5.74
N ALA A 144 -9.02 -9.05 -5.56
CA ALA A 144 -9.79 -10.28 -5.74
C ALA A 144 -10.92 -10.42 -4.71
N MET A 145 -10.67 -10.08 -3.45
CA MET A 145 -11.69 -10.13 -2.40
C MET A 145 -12.81 -9.11 -2.65
N MET A 146 -12.47 -7.87 -3.03
CA MET A 146 -13.46 -6.85 -3.40
C MET A 146 -14.33 -7.32 -4.56
N LEU A 147 -13.70 -7.79 -5.65
CA LEU A 147 -14.41 -8.28 -6.84
C LEU A 147 -15.34 -9.43 -6.50
N ALA A 148 -14.86 -10.45 -5.79
CA ALA A 148 -15.64 -11.63 -5.45
C ALA A 148 -16.87 -11.29 -4.61
N VAL A 149 -16.70 -10.43 -3.58
CA VAL A 149 -17.80 -10.03 -2.68
C VAL A 149 -18.84 -9.20 -3.44
N ILE A 150 -18.42 -8.21 -4.21
CA ILE A 150 -19.34 -7.34 -4.94
C ILE A 150 -20.11 -8.11 -6.01
N ARG A 151 -19.43 -9.00 -6.74
CA ARG A 151 -20.08 -9.87 -7.74
C ARG A 151 -21.15 -10.76 -7.10
N GLN A 152 -20.85 -11.40 -5.97
CA GLN A 152 -21.84 -12.20 -5.24
C GLN A 152 -23.02 -11.34 -4.82
N ARG A 153 -22.80 -10.18 -4.19
CA ARG A 153 -23.86 -9.31 -3.69
C ARG A 153 -24.78 -8.79 -4.79
N LEU A 154 -24.22 -8.44 -5.95
CA LEU A 154 -25.01 -7.98 -7.10
C LEU A 154 -25.87 -9.12 -7.68
N ARG A 155 -25.33 -10.34 -7.82
CA ARG A 155 -26.12 -11.51 -8.22
C ARG A 155 -27.25 -11.83 -7.25
N GLU A 156 -27.01 -11.69 -5.95
CA GLU A 156 -27.99 -11.90 -4.89
C GLU A 156 -28.96 -10.71 -4.71
N GLN A 157 -28.81 -9.62 -5.46
CA GLN A 157 -29.56 -8.37 -5.28
C GLN A 157 -29.52 -7.84 -3.84
N ARG A 158 -28.35 -7.94 -3.22
CA ARG A 158 -28.09 -7.53 -1.84
C ARG A 158 -27.14 -6.32 -1.82
N PRO A 159 -27.65 -5.10 -2.00
CA PRO A 159 -26.84 -3.91 -2.01
C PRO A 159 -26.13 -3.66 -0.68
N PRO A 160 -24.99 -2.94 -0.66
CA PRO A 160 -24.33 -2.54 0.60
C PRO A 160 -25.20 -1.59 1.41
N ALA A 161 -24.85 -1.36 2.67
CA ALA A 161 -25.62 -0.50 3.59
C ALA A 161 -25.72 0.97 3.11
N ARG A 162 -24.72 1.46 2.38
CA ARG A 162 -24.64 2.78 1.74
C ARG A 162 -23.98 2.68 0.37
N ASP A 163 -24.01 3.73 -0.41
CA ASP A 163 -23.29 3.76 -1.70
C ASP A 163 -21.82 3.41 -1.50
N VAL A 164 -21.29 2.62 -2.43
CA VAL A 164 -19.87 2.24 -2.46
C VAL A 164 -19.27 2.63 -3.80
N VAL A 165 -18.17 3.36 -3.76
CA VAL A 165 -17.31 3.59 -4.91
C VAL A 165 -16.16 2.59 -4.84
N LEU A 166 -16.01 1.75 -5.88
CA LEU A 166 -14.87 0.87 -6.06
C LEU A 166 -13.85 1.57 -6.94
N THR A 167 -12.59 1.51 -6.58
CA THR A 167 -11.52 2.05 -7.40
C THR A 167 -10.36 1.08 -7.44
N PHE A 168 -9.91 0.74 -8.64
CA PHE A 168 -8.71 -0.04 -8.91
C PHE A 168 -7.74 0.88 -9.65
N THR A 169 -6.70 1.30 -8.98
CA THR A 169 -5.80 2.34 -9.46
C THR A 169 -4.59 1.77 -10.19
N ALA A 170 -3.98 2.57 -11.02
CA ALA A 170 -2.66 2.35 -11.59
C ALA A 170 -1.60 3.08 -10.76
N ASP A 171 -0.31 2.71 -10.95
CA ASP A 171 0.86 3.53 -10.61
C ASP A 171 1.10 3.76 -9.10
N GLU A 172 0.48 3.01 -8.21
CA GLU A 172 0.67 3.16 -6.76
C GLU A 172 2.13 2.93 -6.37
N GLU A 173 2.74 1.86 -6.85
CA GLU A 173 4.11 1.42 -6.58
C GLU A 173 5.20 2.42 -7.04
N ALA A 174 4.82 3.38 -7.88
CA ALA A 174 5.68 4.48 -8.32
C ALA A 174 5.23 5.85 -7.77
N GLY A 175 4.36 5.88 -6.76
CA GLY A 175 3.90 7.08 -6.05
C GLY A 175 2.57 7.64 -6.52
N GLY A 176 1.75 6.87 -7.27
CA GLY A 176 0.35 7.15 -7.56
C GLY A 176 0.08 8.36 -8.45
N THR A 177 1.11 8.93 -9.08
CA THR A 177 0.99 10.16 -9.88
C THR A 177 0.00 10.01 -11.03
N TRP A 178 0.01 8.85 -11.70
CA TRP A 178 -0.85 8.52 -12.84
C TRP A 178 -2.04 7.63 -12.46
N GLY A 179 -2.21 7.36 -11.17
CA GLY A 179 -3.30 6.58 -10.59
C GLY A 179 -4.22 7.42 -9.73
N ALA A 180 -4.23 7.17 -8.43
CA ALA A 180 -5.11 7.82 -7.47
C ALA A 180 -4.98 9.35 -7.46
N ARG A 181 -3.75 9.89 -7.54
CA ARG A 181 -3.50 11.33 -7.60
C ARG A 181 -4.17 11.95 -8.82
N TRP A 182 -3.97 11.34 -9.99
CA TRP A 182 -4.58 11.83 -11.23
C TRP A 182 -6.10 11.77 -11.18
N LEU A 183 -6.69 10.70 -10.64
CA LEU A 183 -8.14 10.57 -10.47
C LEU A 183 -8.70 11.70 -9.59
N VAL A 184 -8.08 11.97 -8.45
CA VAL A 184 -8.48 13.03 -7.52
C VAL A 184 -8.37 14.41 -8.16
N ASP A 185 -7.31 14.67 -8.91
CA ASP A 185 -7.05 15.98 -9.51
C ASP A 185 -7.90 16.25 -10.76
N HIS A 186 -8.32 15.22 -11.52
CA HIS A 186 -9.00 15.39 -12.82
C HIS A 186 -10.43 14.86 -12.86
N HIS A 187 -10.81 13.95 -11.96
CA HIS A 187 -12.12 13.30 -11.89
C HIS A 187 -12.68 13.26 -10.46
N PRO A 188 -12.65 14.38 -9.70
CA PRO A 188 -13.19 14.40 -8.34
C PRO A 188 -14.69 14.11 -8.29
N ASP A 189 -15.41 14.32 -9.39
CA ASP A 189 -16.83 14.02 -9.56
C ASP A 189 -17.15 12.52 -9.36
N LEU A 190 -16.22 11.62 -9.65
CA LEU A 190 -16.40 10.19 -9.41
C LEU A 190 -16.50 9.84 -7.91
N PHE A 191 -16.01 10.72 -7.05
CA PHE A 191 -15.98 10.56 -5.60
C PHE A 191 -17.00 11.45 -4.89
N GLU A 192 -17.98 12.02 -5.62
CA GLU A 192 -18.99 12.88 -5.02
C GLU A 192 -19.77 12.14 -3.91
N GLY A 193 -19.92 12.79 -2.74
CA GLY A 193 -20.61 12.25 -1.59
C GLY A 193 -19.82 11.22 -0.77
N VAL A 194 -18.59 10.87 -1.17
CA VAL A 194 -17.69 10.02 -0.38
C VAL A 194 -17.09 10.81 0.79
N THR A 195 -17.07 10.24 1.97
CA THR A 195 -16.48 10.86 3.17
C THR A 195 -15.45 9.98 3.87
N GLU A 196 -15.45 8.70 3.57
CA GLU A 196 -14.57 7.71 4.19
C GLU A 196 -14.04 6.74 3.14
N ALA A 197 -12.83 6.21 3.37
CA ALA A 197 -12.18 5.25 2.49
C ALA A 197 -11.58 4.09 3.27
N VAL A 198 -11.60 2.91 2.66
CA VAL A 198 -10.82 1.74 3.08
C VAL A 198 -9.98 1.23 1.91
N GLY A 199 -8.75 0.84 2.20
CA GLY A 199 -7.81 0.35 1.19
C GLY A 199 -6.87 -0.70 1.76
N GLU A 200 -5.69 -0.77 1.21
CA GLU A 200 -4.67 -1.76 1.50
C GLU A 200 -4.10 -1.70 2.94
N VAL A 201 -3.37 -2.73 3.27
CA VAL A 201 -2.49 -2.87 4.45
C VAL A 201 -3.17 -2.60 5.79
N GLY A 202 -4.18 -3.39 6.10
CA GLY A 202 -4.87 -3.38 7.39
C GLY A 202 -5.82 -4.56 7.51
N GLY A 203 -6.34 -4.85 8.70
CA GLY A 203 -7.25 -5.98 8.91
C GLY A 203 -6.58 -7.35 8.91
N PHE A 204 -5.29 -7.47 8.67
CA PHE A 204 -4.56 -8.74 8.76
C PHE A 204 -4.24 -9.11 10.22
N SER A 205 -4.10 -10.43 10.47
CA SER A 205 -3.86 -10.92 11.83
C SER A 205 -2.37 -11.07 12.15
N LEU A 206 -2.04 -10.74 13.40
CA LEU A 206 -0.77 -11.02 14.08
C LEU A 206 -1.05 -11.88 15.31
N THR A 207 -0.30 -12.97 15.50
CA THR A 207 -0.41 -13.78 16.71
C THR A 207 0.72 -13.47 17.68
N LEU A 208 0.40 -12.98 18.88
CA LEU A 208 1.34 -12.75 19.97
C LEU A 208 0.98 -13.66 21.15
N GLY A 209 1.89 -14.57 21.47
CA GLY A 209 1.62 -15.60 22.49
C GLY A 209 0.44 -16.49 22.09
N ARG A 210 -0.70 -16.35 22.79
CA ARG A 210 -1.95 -17.07 22.49
C ARG A 210 -3.02 -16.17 21.89
N GLN A 211 -2.79 -14.86 21.85
CA GLN A 211 -3.76 -13.89 21.40
C GLN A 211 -3.55 -13.57 19.89
N ARG A 212 -4.64 -13.62 19.14
CA ARG A 212 -4.67 -13.06 17.77
C ARG A 212 -5.13 -11.62 17.84
N LEU A 213 -4.39 -10.77 17.16
CA LEU A 213 -4.66 -9.34 16.99
C LEU A 213 -4.91 -9.08 15.52
N TYR A 214 -5.97 -8.35 15.17
CA TYR A 214 -6.14 -7.78 13.85
C TYR A 214 -5.71 -6.32 13.87
N LEU A 215 -4.84 -5.95 12.93
CA LEU A 215 -4.21 -4.63 12.88
C LEU A 215 -4.98 -3.74 11.89
N LEU A 216 -5.77 -2.78 12.37
CA LEU A 216 -6.40 -1.78 11.50
C LEU A 216 -5.43 -0.61 11.28
N GLN A 217 -5.09 -0.33 10.02
CA GLN A 217 -4.23 0.81 9.73
C GLN A 217 -5.05 2.10 9.88
N THR A 218 -4.57 2.97 10.76
CA THR A 218 -5.20 4.27 11.06
C THR A 218 -4.24 5.44 10.88
N ALA A 219 -2.96 5.15 10.63
CA ALA A 219 -1.96 6.16 10.36
C ALA A 219 -0.90 5.63 9.40
N GLU A 220 -0.27 6.52 8.65
CA GLU A 220 0.88 6.20 7.81
C GLU A 220 1.87 7.36 7.73
N LYS A 221 3.15 7.01 7.56
CA LYS A 221 4.22 8.02 7.48
C LYS A 221 4.16 8.79 6.17
N GLY A 222 4.55 10.06 6.22
CA GLY A 222 4.81 10.85 5.03
C GLY A 222 6.08 10.41 4.31
N ILE A 223 6.17 10.75 3.04
CA ILE A 223 7.26 10.40 2.15
C ILE A 223 8.06 11.67 1.81
N ALA A 224 9.38 11.57 1.85
CA ALA A 224 10.31 12.60 1.40
C ALA A 224 11.52 11.95 0.75
N TRP A 225 11.38 11.58 -0.54
CA TRP A 225 12.52 11.16 -1.34
C TRP A 225 13.30 12.38 -1.80
N MET A 226 14.57 12.39 -1.53
CA MET A 226 15.39 13.58 -1.75
C MET A 226 16.70 13.25 -2.42
N ARG A 227 17.19 14.21 -3.24
CA ARG A 227 18.55 14.23 -3.70
C ARG A 227 19.36 15.20 -2.86
N LEU A 228 20.44 14.71 -2.29
CA LEU A 228 21.44 15.46 -1.56
C LEU A 228 22.59 15.79 -2.51
N THR A 229 23.05 17.02 -2.51
CA THR A 229 24.15 17.48 -3.39
C THR A 229 25.18 18.27 -2.59
N ALA A 230 26.43 17.81 -2.64
CA ALA A 230 27.59 18.57 -2.23
C ALA A 230 28.32 19.11 -3.47
N ARG A 231 28.87 20.32 -3.36
CA ARG A 231 29.64 20.97 -4.41
C ARG A 231 31.03 21.34 -3.88
N GLY A 232 32.03 21.31 -4.76
CA GLY A 232 33.40 21.68 -4.45
C GLY A 232 34.18 22.08 -5.72
N THR A 233 35.44 22.31 -5.55
CA THR A 233 36.32 22.67 -6.67
C THR A 233 36.87 21.41 -7.34
N ALA A 234 36.64 21.28 -8.64
CA ALA A 234 37.24 20.20 -9.44
C ALA A 234 38.77 20.39 -9.56
N GLY A 235 39.50 19.26 -9.54
CA GLY A 235 40.95 19.36 -9.63
C GLY A 235 41.69 18.04 -9.84
N HIS A 236 43.01 18.12 -9.90
CA HIS A 236 43.85 16.95 -10.00
C HIS A 236 43.99 16.27 -8.62
N GLY A 237 43.76 14.95 -8.55
CA GLY A 237 43.73 14.18 -7.28
C GLY A 237 45.03 14.21 -6.45
N SER A 238 46.17 14.62 -7.06
CA SER A 238 47.44 14.80 -6.33
C SER A 238 47.59 16.14 -5.62
N MET A 239 46.66 17.08 -5.83
CA MET A 239 46.71 18.42 -5.24
C MET A 239 45.87 18.48 -3.96
N ILE A 240 46.21 19.40 -3.04
CA ILE A 240 45.41 19.68 -1.86
C ILE A 240 44.11 20.37 -2.31
N GLN A 241 43.00 19.78 -1.95
CA GLN A 241 41.63 20.29 -2.24
C GLN A 241 40.91 20.57 -0.91
N PRO A 242 40.74 21.85 -0.55
CA PRO A 242 40.14 22.20 0.73
C PRO A 242 38.58 22.00 0.78
N ASP A 243 37.95 21.92 -0.40
CA ASP A 243 36.50 21.89 -0.58
C ASP A 243 36.08 20.69 -1.47
N ASN A 244 36.51 19.48 -1.12
CA ASN A 244 36.22 18.26 -1.86
C ASN A 244 34.75 17.84 -1.68
N ALA A 245 33.95 17.89 -2.75
CA ALA A 245 32.53 17.53 -2.74
C ALA A 245 32.28 16.09 -2.27
N VAL A 246 33.18 15.15 -2.55
CA VAL A 246 33.05 13.73 -2.13
C VAL A 246 33.18 13.60 -0.62
N THR A 247 34.15 14.30 -0.03
CA THR A 247 34.37 14.27 1.42
C THR A 247 33.21 14.94 2.14
N GLU A 248 32.77 16.10 1.68
CA GLU A 248 31.63 16.83 2.28
C GLU A 248 30.37 15.99 2.29
N LEU A 249 30.04 15.34 1.15
CA LEU A 249 28.86 14.46 1.10
C LEU A 249 29.03 13.23 1.98
N ALA A 250 30.19 12.58 1.98
CA ALA A 250 30.44 11.39 2.79
C ALA A 250 30.30 11.67 4.29
N GLU A 251 30.79 12.83 4.75
CA GLU A 251 30.62 13.28 6.15
C GLU A 251 29.16 13.54 6.50
N ALA A 252 28.40 14.19 5.61
CA ALA A 252 26.97 14.42 5.81
C ALA A 252 26.18 13.10 5.88
N ILE A 253 26.41 12.17 4.96
CA ILE A 253 25.82 10.82 4.99
C ILE A 253 26.23 10.07 6.24
N GLY A 254 27.50 10.18 6.69
CA GLY A 254 27.96 9.57 7.92
C GLY A 254 27.31 10.18 9.18
N ARG A 255 27.04 11.47 9.20
CA ARG A 255 26.24 12.11 10.28
C ARG A 255 24.82 11.60 10.26
N LEU A 256 24.18 11.57 9.07
CA LEU A 256 22.81 11.11 8.88
C LEU A 256 22.62 9.66 9.33
N GLY A 257 23.50 8.76 8.93
CA GLY A 257 23.43 7.33 9.29
C GLY A 257 23.67 7.04 10.78
N ARG A 258 24.26 7.98 11.53
CA ARG A 258 24.45 7.85 12.99
C ARG A 258 23.46 8.71 13.80
N HIS A 259 22.61 9.48 13.11
CA HIS A 259 21.65 10.34 13.79
C HIS A 259 20.52 9.52 14.41
N GLU A 260 20.30 9.72 15.71
CA GLU A 260 19.19 9.11 16.43
C GLU A 260 17.99 10.06 16.43
N TRP A 261 17.01 9.74 15.59
CA TRP A 261 15.76 10.49 15.54
C TRP A 261 14.97 10.34 16.85
N PRO A 262 14.40 11.42 17.37
CA PRO A 262 13.61 11.38 18.61
C PRO A 262 12.45 10.38 18.52
N THR A 263 12.22 9.63 19.61
CA THR A 263 11.05 8.78 19.72
C THR A 263 9.78 9.62 19.91
N ARG A 264 8.74 9.31 19.15
CA ARG A 264 7.41 9.91 19.22
C ARG A 264 6.36 8.82 19.28
N LEU A 265 5.50 8.86 20.26
CA LEU A 265 4.40 7.91 20.42
C LEU A 265 3.10 8.52 19.90
N LEU A 266 2.80 8.26 18.63
CA LEU A 266 1.49 8.57 18.06
C LEU A 266 0.39 7.80 18.80
N PRO A 267 -0.87 8.28 18.81
CA PRO A 267 -2.00 7.56 19.40
C PRO A 267 -2.15 6.12 18.88
N SER A 268 -2.06 5.92 17.57
CA SER A 268 -2.12 4.61 16.92
C SER A 268 -0.98 3.68 17.35
N VAL A 269 0.24 4.19 17.42
CA VAL A 269 1.43 3.42 17.85
C VAL A 269 1.35 3.06 19.32
N ARG A 270 0.89 3.98 20.17
CA ARG A 270 0.66 3.73 21.59
C ARG A 270 -0.36 2.62 21.80
N ALA A 271 -1.51 2.71 21.13
CA ALA A 271 -2.57 1.71 21.26
C ALA A 271 -2.11 0.32 20.77
N PHE A 272 -1.30 0.27 19.68
CA PHE A 272 -0.67 -0.99 19.27
C PHE A 272 0.22 -1.56 20.37
N LEU A 273 1.13 -0.77 20.94
CA LEU A 273 2.07 -1.23 21.96
C LEU A 273 1.35 -1.68 23.24
N GLU A 274 0.31 -0.97 23.67
CA GLU A 274 -0.54 -1.35 24.80
C GLU A 274 -1.26 -2.69 24.54
N GLY A 275 -1.87 -2.85 23.37
CA GLY A 275 -2.53 -4.10 22.97
C GLY A 275 -1.57 -5.29 22.86
N ALA A 276 -0.37 -5.05 22.32
CA ALA A 276 0.68 -6.07 22.21
C ALA A 276 1.21 -6.49 23.60
N ALA A 277 1.41 -5.53 24.51
CA ALA A 277 1.83 -5.79 25.88
C ALA A 277 0.78 -6.61 26.65
N GLU A 278 -0.50 -6.27 26.50
CA GLU A 278 -1.60 -7.03 27.08
C GLU A 278 -1.62 -8.46 26.55
N ALA A 279 -1.49 -8.66 25.23
CA ALA A 279 -1.45 -9.98 24.61
C ALA A 279 -0.31 -10.86 25.12
N LEU A 280 0.82 -10.25 25.45
CA LEU A 280 2.00 -10.94 25.99
C LEU A 280 1.97 -11.05 27.53
N GLY A 281 1.04 -10.40 28.21
CA GLY A 281 0.96 -10.36 29.68
C GLY A 281 2.14 -9.61 30.32
N ILE A 282 2.68 -8.59 29.66
CA ILE A 282 3.79 -7.77 30.15
C ILE A 282 3.35 -6.31 30.33
N GLU A 283 4.04 -5.57 31.19
CA GLU A 283 3.79 -4.15 31.39
C GLU A 283 4.35 -3.33 30.22
N PHE A 284 3.56 -2.40 29.68
CA PHE A 284 4.02 -1.45 28.70
C PHE A 284 4.66 -0.22 29.39
N MET A 285 5.90 0.05 29.05
CA MET A 285 6.64 1.23 29.52
C MET A 285 6.76 2.26 28.38
N PRO A 286 5.97 3.35 28.39
CA PRO A 286 5.97 4.32 27.29
C PRO A 286 7.33 5.00 27.03
N ASN A 287 8.17 5.13 28.06
CA ASN A 287 9.48 5.75 27.97
C ASN A 287 10.58 4.77 27.50
N ASP A 288 10.30 3.47 27.49
CA ASP A 288 11.20 2.43 26.99
C ASP A 288 10.43 1.34 26.25
N PRO A 289 10.05 1.58 25.00
CA PRO A 289 9.36 0.59 24.18
C PRO A 289 10.28 -0.56 23.72
N ALA A 290 11.59 -0.44 23.90
CA ALA A 290 12.57 -1.40 23.36
C ALA A 290 12.37 -2.82 23.91
N LEU A 291 12.02 -2.94 25.18
CA LEU A 291 11.73 -4.24 25.79
C LEU A 291 10.57 -4.95 25.09
N LEU A 292 9.48 -4.24 24.83
CA LEU A 292 8.32 -4.79 24.14
C LEU A 292 8.65 -5.12 22.68
N LEU A 293 9.36 -4.24 21.97
CA LEU A 293 9.80 -4.50 20.59
C LEU A 293 10.62 -5.78 20.48
N SER A 294 11.46 -6.08 21.47
CA SER A 294 12.25 -7.32 21.48
C SER A 294 11.41 -8.60 21.65
N LYS A 295 10.12 -8.48 22.01
CA LYS A 295 9.21 -9.61 22.28
C LYS A 295 8.18 -9.85 21.19
N ILE A 296 7.96 -8.90 20.30
CA ILE A 296 6.92 -8.99 19.25
C ILE A 296 7.43 -9.59 17.92
N GLY A 297 8.64 -10.13 17.88
CA GLY A 297 9.16 -10.85 16.71
C GLY A 297 9.40 -9.97 15.49
N ALA A 298 9.14 -10.52 14.30
CA ALA A 298 9.44 -9.86 13.02
C ALA A 298 8.71 -8.50 12.84
N VAL A 299 7.51 -8.36 13.40
CA VAL A 299 6.73 -7.12 13.33
C VAL A 299 7.40 -5.93 14.03
N SER A 300 8.39 -6.21 14.92
CA SER A 300 9.18 -5.18 15.58
C SER A 300 9.90 -4.24 14.59
N ARG A 301 10.26 -4.73 13.41
CA ARG A 301 10.91 -3.90 12.36
C ARG A 301 9.96 -2.84 11.83
N VAL A 302 8.73 -3.22 11.55
CA VAL A 302 7.68 -2.31 11.06
C VAL A 302 7.30 -1.29 12.13
N ILE A 303 6.96 -1.77 13.34
CA ILE A 303 6.55 -0.91 14.44
C ILE A 303 7.71 -0.04 14.94
N GLY A 304 8.93 -0.54 14.98
CA GLY A 304 10.11 0.23 15.33
C GLY A 304 10.34 1.45 14.42
N ALA A 305 10.02 1.30 13.12
CA ALA A 305 10.08 2.39 12.15
C ALA A 305 9.00 3.47 12.38
N THR A 306 7.90 3.14 13.04
CA THR A 306 6.82 4.10 13.33
C THR A 306 6.97 4.83 14.67
N LEU A 307 8.04 4.53 15.42
CA LEU A 307 8.39 5.25 16.64
C LEU A 307 9.13 6.55 16.39
N ARG A 308 9.60 6.79 15.18
CA ARG A 308 10.46 7.94 14.84
C ARG A 308 10.44 8.27 13.35
N ASN A 309 10.87 9.45 13.01
CA ASN A 309 11.24 9.77 11.63
C ASN A 309 12.42 8.90 11.21
N THR A 310 12.55 8.62 9.92
CA THR A 310 13.65 7.81 9.39
C THR A 310 14.20 8.42 8.10
N VAL A 311 15.51 8.29 7.87
CA VAL A 311 16.15 8.65 6.61
C VAL A 311 17.20 7.60 6.27
N ASN A 312 17.05 6.98 5.10
CA ASN A 312 17.96 5.95 4.63
C ASN A 312 18.62 6.39 3.31
N PRO A 313 19.94 6.55 3.26
CA PRO A 313 20.66 6.71 1.99
C PRO A 313 20.53 5.44 1.15
N THR A 314 20.08 5.59 -0.10
CA THR A 314 19.83 4.47 -1.02
C THR A 314 20.70 4.48 -2.26
N VAL A 315 21.11 5.67 -2.71
CA VAL A 315 22.00 5.84 -3.87
C VAL A 315 23.14 6.81 -3.52
N LEU A 316 24.37 6.48 -3.96
CA LEU A 316 25.52 7.36 -3.79
C LEU A 316 26.30 7.41 -5.11
N LYS A 317 26.54 8.62 -5.64
CA LYS A 317 27.25 8.85 -6.91
C LYS A 317 28.27 9.96 -6.75
N ALA A 318 29.54 9.69 -7.08
CA ALA A 318 30.61 10.68 -7.04
C ALA A 318 31.77 10.29 -7.95
N GLY A 319 32.28 11.27 -8.71
CA GLY A 319 33.45 11.10 -9.55
C GLY A 319 33.27 10.14 -10.74
N TYR A 320 34.29 10.12 -11.61
CA TYR A 320 34.32 9.25 -12.80
C TYR A 320 35.72 8.72 -13.11
N LYS A 321 36.74 9.23 -12.44
CA LYS A 321 38.15 8.83 -12.66
C LYS A 321 38.99 9.03 -11.40
N VAL A 322 39.83 8.07 -11.06
CA VAL A 322 40.60 8.00 -9.81
C VAL A 322 41.49 9.21 -9.54
N ASN A 323 42.02 9.85 -10.56
CA ASN A 323 42.94 11.00 -10.41
C ASN A 323 42.26 12.36 -10.64
N VAL A 324 40.93 12.44 -10.61
CA VAL A 324 40.14 13.67 -10.77
C VAL A 324 39.22 13.85 -9.55
N VAL A 325 39.39 14.98 -8.88
CA VAL A 325 38.44 15.41 -7.84
C VAL A 325 37.20 15.99 -8.54
N PRO A 326 36.00 15.42 -8.33
CA PRO A 326 34.77 15.90 -8.98
C PRO A 326 34.28 17.20 -8.35
N GLN A 327 33.61 18.02 -9.14
CA GLN A 327 32.98 19.25 -8.69
C GLN A 327 31.68 18.97 -7.89
N THR A 328 31.06 17.81 -8.10
CA THR A 328 29.76 17.48 -7.51
C THR A 328 29.77 16.03 -7.06
N ALA A 329 29.17 15.80 -5.89
CA ALA A 329 28.79 14.47 -5.38
C ALA A 329 27.31 14.49 -5.00
N THR A 330 26.59 13.40 -5.27
CA THR A 330 25.16 13.29 -5.00
C THR A 330 24.81 12.00 -4.27
N ALA A 331 23.79 12.06 -3.43
CA ALA A 331 23.15 10.90 -2.85
C ALA A 331 21.62 11.01 -3.00
N GLU A 332 20.92 9.87 -3.06
CA GLU A 332 19.48 9.85 -2.93
C GLU A 332 19.13 9.18 -1.61
N VAL A 333 18.12 9.71 -0.93
CA VAL A 333 17.69 9.25 0.39
C VAL A 333 16.18 9.06 0.43
N ASP A 334 15.74 7.99 1.09
CA ASP A 334 14.35 7.76 1.46
C ASP A 334 14.11 8.32 2.86
N GLY A 335 13.43 9.46 2.93
CA GLY A 335 12.96 10.08 4.16
C GLY A 335 11.52 9.70 4.43
N ARG A 336 11.21 9.39 5.70
CA ARG A 336 9.86 9.09 6.17
C ARG A 336 9.59 9.83 7.48
N PHE A 337 8.55 10.65 7.52
CA PHE A 337 8.18 11.42 8.70
C PHE A 337 6.84 10.98 9.28
N LEU A 338 6.71 11.15 10.59
CA LEU A 338 5.48 10.82 11.32
C LEU A 338 4.41 11.90 11.12
N PRO A 339 3.11 11.55 11.19
CA PRO A 339 2.02 12.52 11.22
C PRO A 339 2.25 13.61 12.26
N GLY A 340 2.12 14.89 11.83
CA GLY A 340 2.31 16.05 12.67
C GLY A 340 3.77 16.45 12.94
N TYR A 341 4.76 15.74 12.38
CA TYR A 341 6.19 16.00 12.60
C TYR A 341 6.97 16.34 11.33
N GLU A 342 6.30 16.79 10.27
CA GLU A 342 6.95 17.12 8.99
C GLU A 342 7.93 18.29 9.13
N ASP A 343 7.52 19.40 9.74
CA ASP A 343 8.38 20.57 9.93
C ASP A 343 9.61 20.23 10.81
N GLU A 344 9.39 19.46 11.90
CA GLU A 344 10.48 18.97 12.76
C GLU A 344 11.45 18.10 11.96
N PHE A 345 10.92 17.22 11.10
CA PHE A 345 11.71 16.33 10.25
C PHE A 345 12.65 17.12 9.34
N TYR A 346 12.14 18.08 8.60
CA TYR A 346 12.96 18.86 7.67
C TYR A 346 13.96 19.75 8.38
N ALA A 347 13.58 20.38 9.48
CA ALA A 347 14.47 21.23 10.27
C ALA A 347 15.65 20.42 10.87
N GLU A 348 15.36 19.24 11.41
CA GLU A 348 16.39 18.37 11.97
C GLU A 348 17.29 17.77 10.88
N LEU A 349 16.72 17.40 9.73
CA LEU A 349 17.47 16.93 8.58
C LEU A 349 18.47 17.98 8.09
N ASP A 350 18.03 19.23 7.91
CA ASP A 350 18.90 20.32 7.46
C ASP A 350 20.04 20.57 8.48
N ARG A 351 19.73 20.47 9.77
CA ARG A 351 20.74 20.58 10.83
C ARG A 351 21.80 19.47 10.76
N VAL A 352 21.37 18.24 10.51
CA VAL A 352 22.27 17.07 10.43
C VAL A 352 23.12 17.12 9.16
N LEU A 353 22.54 17.51 8.03
CA LEU A 353 23.26 17.63 6.76
C LEU A 353 24.33 18.72 6.85
N GLY A 354 24.05 19.83 7.51
CA GLY A 354 24.95 21.00 7.61
C GLY A 354 24.96 21.82 6.32
N PRO A 355 25.70 22.97 6.32
CA PRO A 355 25.61 23.98 5.26
C PRO A 355 26.27 23.56 3.93
N GLY A 356 27.12 22.53 3.93
CA GLY A 356 27.86 22.08 2.73
C GLY A 356 27.06 21.19 1.79
N VAL A 357 25.83 20.77 2.20
CA VAL A 357 24.96 19.88 1.43
C VAL A 357 23.60 20.50 1.24
N THR A 358 23.15 20.57 0.00
CA THR A 358 21.78 20.98 -0.35
C THR A 358 20.91 19.78 -0.59
N ARG A 359 19.60 19.86 -0.26
CA ARG A 359 18.59 18.86 -0.57
C ARG A 359 17.58 19.39 -1.59
N GLU A 360 17.13 18.50 -2.46
CA GLU A 360 16.06 18.71 -3.43
C GLU A 360 15.07 17.56 -3.32
N LEU A 361 13.76 17.85 -3.28
CA LEU A 361 12.73 16.83 -3.25
C LEU A 361 12.63 16.14 -4.62
N ILE A 362 12.68 14.81 -4.64
CA ILE A 362 12.35 13.98 -5.80
C ILE A 362 10.86 13.67 -5.76
N LEU A 363 10.36 13.24 -4.60
CA LEU A 363 8.97 12.96 -4.31
C LEU A 363 8.68 13.36 -2.87
N ALA A 364 7.53 13.99 -2.64
CA ALA A 364 7.02 14.24 -1.31
C ALA A 364 5.53 13.94 -1.25
N ASP A 365 5.11 13.31 -0.16
CA ASP A 365 3.70 13.11 0.12
C ASP A 365 3.42 13.18 1.62
N ILE A 366 2.18 13.51 1.96
CA ILE A 366 1.73 13.78 3.32
C ILE A 366 1.77 12.54 4.21
N ALA A 367 1.87 12.74 5.52
CA ALA A 367 1.55 11.72 6.49
C ALA A 367 0.06 11.78 6.85
N LEU A 368 -0.54 10.64 7.17
CA LEU A 368 -1.94 10.54 7.57
C LEU A 368 -2.08 9.99 8.99
N GLU A 369 -3.06 10.52 9.71
CA GLU A 369 -3.55 9.93 10.95
C GLU A 369 -5.07 10.14 11.03
N THR A 370 -5.79 9.04 11.12
CA THR A 370 -7.24 8.99 11.31
C THR A 370 -7.52 8.45 12.72
N THR A 371 -8.39 9.11 13.49
CA THR A 371 -8.76 8.62 14.82
C THR A 371 -9.44 7.25 14.72
N PRO A 372 -9.10 6.27 15.59
CA PRO A 372 -9.69 4.93 15.59
C PRO A 372 -11.07 4.93 16.26
N ASP A 373 -12.00 5.69 15.68
CA ASP A 373 -13.35 5.88 16.19
C ASP A 373 -14.38 6.02 15.06
N GLY A 374 -15.66 6.00 15.44
CA GLY A 374 -16.78 6.23 14.54
C GLY A 374 -17.32 4.96 13.88
N ALA A 375 -18.45 5.13 13.19
CA ALA A 375 -19.24 4.03 12.68
C ALA A 375 -18.47 3.09 11.73
N LEU A 376 -17.57 3.63 10.90
CA LEU A 376 -16.77 2.82 9.99
C LEU A 376 -15.74 1.95 10.73
N TYR A 377 -15.05 2.54 11.72
CA TYR A 377 -14.10 1.78 12.56
C TYR A 377 -14.79 0.67 13.34
N ASP A 378 -15.99 0.97 13.89
CA ASP A 378 -16.82 0.00 14.61
C ASP A 378 -17.31 -1.11 13.67
N ALA A 379 -17.68 -0.79 12.43
CA ALA A 379 -18.10 -1.76 11.42
C ALA A 379 -16.97 -2.73 11.04
N MET A 380 -15.75 -2.21 10.80
CA MET A 380 -14.56 -3.03 10.52
C MET A 380 -14.26 -3.97 11.72
N THR A 381 -14.27 -3.43 12.93
CA THR A 381 -14.04 -4.19 14.16
C THR A 381 -15.08 -5.28 14.36
N SER A 382 -16.38 -4.94 14.19
CA SER A 382 -17.48 -5.87 14.33
C SER A 382 -17.45 -7.00 13.30
N ALA A 383 -17.08 -6.69 12.04
CA ALA A 383 -16.97 -7.68 10.98
C ALA A 383 -15.85 -8.69 11.27
N LEU A 384 -14.68 -8.23 11.74
CA LEU A 384 -13.56 -9.09 12.13
C LEU A 384 -13.92 -9.98 13.32
N THR A 385 -14.47 -9.41 14.39
CA THR A 385 -14.79 -10.15 15.61
C THR A 385 -15.97 -11.11 15.44
N ALA A 386 -16.86 -10.84 14.50
CA ALA A 386 -17.92 -11.80 14.13
C ALA A 386 -17.37 -13.09 13.47
N GLU A 387 -16.25 -13.00 12.75
CA GLU A 387 -15.58 -14.15 12.13
C GLU A 387 -14.50 -14.77 13.02
N ASP A 388 -13.98 -14.03 14.00
CA ASP A 388 -12.96 -14.50 14.96
C ASP A 388 -13.20 -13.88 16.35
N ALA A 389 -14.11 -14.48 17.11
CA ALA A 389 -14.62 -13.94 18.37
C ALA A 389 -13.57 -13.84 19.51
N GLU A 390 -12.47 -14.60 19.41
CA GLU A 390 -11.39 -14.56 20.41
C GLU A 390 -10.30 -13.53 20.08
N ALA A 391 -10.34 -12.94 18.88
CA ALA A 391 -9.37 -11.96 18.45
C ALA A 391 -9.65 -10.57 19.05
N LYS A 392 -8.61 -9.74 19.13
CA LYS A 392 -8.72 -8.32 19.44
C LYS A 392 -8.38 -7.52 18.19
N VAL A 393 -9.03 -6.38 18.02
CA VAL A 393 -8.74 -5.43 16.95
C VAL A 393 -8.03 -4.24 17.58
N ILE A 394 -6.87 -3.87 17.01
CA ILE A 394 -6.05 -2.75 17.47
C ILE A 394 -5.62 -1.87 16.31
N PRO A 395 -5.56 -0.54 16.49
CA PRO A 395 -5.02 0.35 15.47
C PRO A 395 -3.51 0.22 15.39
N TYR A 396 -2.96 0.54 14.21
CA TYR A 396 -1.51 0.66 14.03
C TYR A 396 -1.17 1.74 13.00
N CYS A 397 0.11 2.14 12.99
CA CYS A 397 0.68 3.05 12.01
C CYS A 397 1.50 2.25 10.99
N LEU A 398 1.26 2.49 9.70
CA LEU A 398 2.07 1.97 8.62
C LEU A 398 3.34 2.82 8.44
N SER A 399 4.48 2.18 8.23
CA SER A 399 5.75 2.87 7.96
C SER A 399 5.94 3.27 6.48
N ALA A 400 5.15 2.68 5.59
CA ALA A 400 5.09 2.98 4.16
C ALA A 400 4.04 4.05 3.84
N GLY A 401 3.64 4.16 2.61
CA GLY A 401 2.54 5.02 2.14
C GLY A 401 1.62 4.23 1.22
N THR A 402 0.41 4.72 1.01
CA THR A 402 -0.63 4.11 0.19
C THR A 402 -1.34 5.18 -0.64
N ASP A 403 -2.20 4.78 -1.57
CA ASP A 403 -3.09 5.68 -2.32
C ASP A 403 -4.07 6.47 -1.43
N ALA A 404 -4.26 6.06 -0.17
CA ALA A 404 -5.04 6.82 0.81
C ALA A 404 -4.58 8.28 0.94
N LYS A 405 -3.28 8.57 0.75
CA LYS A 405 -2.75 9.95 0.71
C LYS A 405 -3.42 10.80 -0.37
N SER A 406 -3.62 10.23 -1.54
CA SER A 406 -4.28 10.91 -2.64
C SER A 406 -5.75 11.15 -2.35
N PHE A 407 -6.47 10.13 -1.87
CA PHE A 407 -7.89 10.25 -1.55
C PHE A 407 -8.16 11.16 -0.34
N SER A 408 -7.27 11.20 0.64
CA SER A 408 -7.40 12.11 1.78
C SER A 408 -7.43 13.59 1.40
N ARG A 409 -6.89 13.96 0.23
CA ARG A 409 -6.96 15.34 -0.31
C ARG A 409 -8.38 15.79 -0.66
N LEU A 410 -9.31 14.83 -0.83
CA LEU A 410 -10.75 15.09 -0.93
C LEU A 410 -11.41 15.29 0.44
N GLY A 411 -10.66 15.25 1.53
CA GLY A 411 -11.17 15.35 2.90
C GLY A 411 -11.68 14.03 3.47
N LEU A 412 -11.34 12.88 2.85
CA LEU A 412 -11.80 11.57 3.30
C LEU A 412 -11.05 11.11 4.55
N ARG A 413 -11.75 10.44 5.48
CA ARG A 413 -11.16 9.66 6.54
C ARG A 413 -10.73 8.30 5.98
N CYS A 414 -9.42 8.02 5.97
CA CYS A 414 -8.87 6.83 5.35
C CYS A 414 -8.40 5.82 6.40
N PHE A 415 -8.65 4.54 6.10
CA PHE A 415 -8.22 3.39 6.88
C PHE A 415 -7.67 2.30 5.97
N GLY A 416 -6.71 1.50 6.46
CA GLY A 416 -6.32 0.27 5.78
C GLY A 416 -7.16 -0.90 6.30
N PHE A 417 -7.79 -1.66 5.38
CA PHE A 417 -8.67 -2.77 5.71
C PHE A 417 -8.66 -3.85 4.62
N THR A 418 -7.64 -4.69 4.64
CA THR A 418 -7.50 -5.91 3.84
C THR A 418 -7.54 -7.11 4.80
N PRO A 419 -8.73 -7.61 5.18
CA PRO A 419 -8.87 -8.58 6.26
C PRO A 419 -8.30 -9.94 5.87
N LEU A 420 -7.23 -10.36 6.55
CA LEU A 420 -6.59 -11.66 6.34
C LEU A 420 -6.35 -12.37 7.67
N ARG A 421 -6.80 -13.64 7.79
CA ARG A 421 -6.41 -14.52 8.87
C ARG A 421 -5.16 -15.28 8.48
N LEU A 422 -4.03 -14.91 9.08
CA LEU A 422 -2.71 -15.42 8.74
C LEU A 422 -2.26 -16.53 9.69
N PRO A 423 -1.49 -17.53 9.20
CA PRO A 423 -0.78 -18.47 10.06
C PRO A 423 0.20 -17.74 10.99
N PRO A 424 0.36 -18.19 12.26
CA PRO A 424 1.20 -17.51 13.24
C PRO A 424 2.69 -17.42 12.88
N ASP A 425 3.18 -18.34 12.05
CA ASP A 425 4.57 -18.49 11.62
C ASP A 425 4.86 -17.86 10.25
N LEU A 426 3.86 -17.26 9.60
CA LEU A 426 4.05 -16.56 8.33
C LEU A 426 4.69 -15.18 8.58
N ASP A 427 5.90 -14.96 8.04
CA ASP A 427 6.52 -13.63 8.03
C ASP A 427 5.86 -12.73 6.97
N PHE A 428 4.62 -12.31 7.26
CA PHE A 428 3.81 -11.51 6.35
C PHE A 428 4.49 -10.19 5.99
N SER A 429 5.03 -9.49 6.99
CA SER A 429 5.70 -8.21 6.78
C SER A 429 7.00 -8.29 5.98
N GLY A 430 7.65 -9.45 5.96
CA GLY A 430 8.88 -9.68 5.21
C GLY A 430 8.65 -9.98 3.73
N MET A 431 7.39 -10.22 3.32
CA MET A 431 7.06 -10.55 1.94
C MET A 431 6.74 -9.33 1.06
N PHE A 432 6.37 -8.17 1.65
CA PHE A 432 6.15 -6.93 0.89
C PHE A 432 7.41 -6.56 0.11
N HIS A 433 7.29 -6.44 -1.21
CA HIS A 433 8.38 -6.21 -2.17
C HIS A 433 9.50 -7.30 -2.12
N GLY A 434 9.28 -8.38 -1.35
CA GLY A 434 10.20 -9.49 -1.19
C GLY A 434 10.11 -10.53 -2.32
N ILE A 435 10.79 -11.65 -2.12
CA ILE A 435 10.68 -12.86 -2.93
C ILE A 435 9.72 -13.85 -2.26
N ASP A 436 9.19 -14.80 -3.02
CA ASP A 436 8.30 -15.85 -2.48
C ASP A 436 7.03 -15.29 -1.80
N GLU A 437 6.54 -14.16 -2.30
CA GLU A 437 5.29 -13.55 -1.87
C GLU A 437 4.13 -14.51 -2.11
N ARG A 438 3.25 -14.64 -1.11
CA ARG A 438 2.14 -15.58 -1.16
C ARG A 438 1.04 -15.23 -0.17
N VAL A 439 -0.20 -15.55 -0.53
CA VAL A 439 -1.36 -15.39 0.35
C VAL A 439 -2.00 -16.76 0.66
N PRO A 440 -2.32 -17.05 1.94
CA PRO A 440 -3.05 -18.27 2.29
C PRO A 440 -4.46 -18.27 1.67
N VAL A 441 -4.84 -19.36 1.00
CA VAL A 441 -6.18 -19.55 0.41
C VAL A 441 -7.29 -19.36 1.46
N GLU A 442 -7.11 -19.91 2.66
CA GLU A 442 -8.06 -19.74 3.75
C GLU A 442 -8.07 -18.31 4.31
N GLY A 443 -6.95 -17.56 4.15
CA GLY A 443 -6.90 -16.12 4.44
C GLY A 443 -7.81 -15.32 3.52
N LEU A 444 -7.77 -15.59 2.21
CA LEU A 444 -8.68 -14.97 1.23
C LEU A 444 -10.15 -15.29 1.51
N ARG A 445 -10.47 -16.55 1.78
CA ARG A 445 -11.84 -16.98 2.12
C ARG A 445 -12.35 -16.31 3.40
N PHE A 446 -11.48 -16.18 4.41
CA PHE A 446 -11.80 -15.42 5.61
C PHE A 446 -12.07 -13.95 5.29
N GLY A 447 -11.21 -13.32 4.48
CA GLY A 447 -11.34 -11.91 4.10
C GLY A 447 -12.64 -11.62 3.36
N VAL A 448 -13.02 -12.48 2.43
CA VAL A 448 -14.33 -12.41 1.74
C VAL A 448 -15.50 -12.40 2.73
N ARG A 449 -15.50 -13.29 3.73
CA ARG A 449 -16.59 -13.31 4.73
C ARG A 449 -16.61 -12.04 5.59
N VAL A 450 -15.43 -11.53 5.96
CA VAL A 450 -15.33 -10.28 6.73
C VAL A 450 -15.82 -9.10 5.91
N LEU A 451 -15.38 -8.97 4.64
CA LEU A 451 -15.81 -7.89 3.76
C LEU A 451 -17.31 -7.93 3.46
N ASP A 452 -17.89 -9.12 3.28
CA ASP A 452 -19.31 -9.25 3.06
C ASP A 452 -20.13 -8.75 4.27
N ARG A 453 -19.72 -9.13 5.51
CA ARG A 453 -20.33 -8.61 6.73
C ARG A 453 -20.11 -7.10 6.91
N PHE A 454 -18.92 -6.64 6.57
CA PHE A 454 -18.59 -5.22 6.64
C PHE A 454 -19.53 -4.38 5.78
N LEU A 455 -19.83 -4.82 4.56
CA LEU A 455 -20.74 -4.14 3.64
C LEU A 455 -22.21 -4.15 4.09
N ASP A 456 -22.58 -4.97 5.05
CA ASP A 456 -23.93 -4.94 5.66
C ASP A 456 -24.08 -3.83 6.70
N CYS A 457 -22.98 -3.32 7.28
CA CYS A 457 -23.02 -2.38 8.40
C CYS A 457 -22.18 -1.10 8.22
N CYS A 458 -21.31 -1.04 7.20
CA CYS A 458 -20.44 0.11 6.94
C CYS A 458 -21.17 1.42 6.65
#